data_66e08044acc86da64b2f6592d80130f1
#
_entry.id   66e08044acc86da64b2f6592d80130f1
#
_cell.length_a   1.000
_cell.length_b   1.000
_cell.length_c   1.000
_cell.angle_alpha   90.00
_cell.angle_beta   90.00
_cell.angle_gamma   90.00
#
_symmetry.space_group_name_H-M   'P 1'
#
loop_
_entity.id
_entity.type
_entity.pdbx_description
1 polymer ?
#
loop_
_entity_poly.entity_id
_entity_poly.type
_entity_poly.pdbx_seq_one_letter_code
_entity_poly.pdbx_strand_id
1 'polypeptide(L)'
;MYLTGFWFIDQASEYEPPLELEDFLGRKQLPLCFGFGSMTMTNPEYLTHYIVEALKKTRQGGIILSGWGDVGRTVNVKDSLRVFVIKEVPHDWLFPQVPAVVHHGGASTTAAVLRAGTPSVTVPFFADQPIWGEKLTRLGVSPQLIPYQKVSEKTLAAAIEVVLGDEVMHKKAQELGEKIRAEDGVANAVEVFHRHLGLID
;
A
#
# COMPACT_ATOMS: atom_id res chain seq x y z
N MET A 1 -20.87 0.49 21.70
CA MET A 1 -19.79 0.20 20.76
C MET A 1 -18.86 1.39 20.75
N TYR A 2 -17.56 1.18 20.90
CA TYR A 2 -16.54 2.22 20.91
C TYR A 2 -15.65 2.08 19.68
N LEU A 3 -15.34 3.20 19.03
CA LEU A 3 -14.34 3.29 17.98
C LEU A 3 -13.06 3.84 18.61
N THR A 4 -12.01 3.03 18.65
CA THR A 4 -10.76 3.36 19.34
C THR A 4 -9.65 3.83 18.39
N GLY A 5 -9.87 3.73 17.09
CA GLY A 5 -8.86 4.00 16.07
C GLY A 5 -8.14 2.73 15.61
N PHE A 6 -7.17 2.89 14.69
CA PHE A 6 -6.33 1.79 14.24
C PHE A 6 -5.27 1.41 15.27
N TRP A 7 -4.88 0.14 15.27
CA TRP A 7 -3.79 -0.37 16.10
C TRP A 7 -2.60 -0.67 15.20
N PHE A 8 -1.48 -0.05 15.49
CA PHE A 8 -0.26 -0.19 14.71
C PHE A 8 0.85 -0.85 15.52
N ILE A 9 1.74 -1.54 14.82
CA ILE A 9 3.02 -2.02 15.33
C ILE A 9 4.08 -1.28 14.54
N ASP A 10 4.90 -0.48 15.24
CA ASP A 10 5.97 0.30 14.63
C ASP A 10 7.23 -0.57 14.51
N GLN A 11 7.73 -0.74 13.30
CA GLN A 11 8.89 -1.57 12.99
C GLN A 11 9.99 -0.78 12.24
N ALA A 12 9.69 0.43 11.78
CA ALA A 12 10.59 1.24 10.96
C ALA A 12 11.93 1.53 11.66
N SER A 13 11.93 1.74 12.99
CA SER A 13 13.14 2.08 13.76
C SER A 13 14.10 0.92 13.95
N GLU A 14 13.65 -0.31 13.78
CA GLU A 14 14.44 -1.54 13.97
C GLU A 14 14.79 -2.20 12.62
N TYR A 15 14.29 -1.64 11.51
CA TYR A 15 14.48 -2.22 10.19
C TYR A 15 15.77 -1.72 9.55
N GLU A 16 16.62 -2.65 9.19
CA GLU A 16 17.84 -2.42 8.42
C GLU A 16 17.58 -2.86 6.96
N PRO A 17 17.38 -1.91 6.03
CA PRO A 17 17.11 -2.25 4.63
C PRO A 17 18.35 -2.82 3.94
N PRO A 18 18.18 -3.74 2.97
CA PRO A 18 19.26 -4.12 2.09
C PRO A 18 19.77 -2.90 1.30
N LEU A 19 21.10 -2.80 1.10
CA LEU A 19 21.72 -1.70 0.36
C LEU A 19 21.13 -1.54 -1.05
N GLU A 20 20.82 -2.64 -1.71
CA GLU A 20 20.22 -2.64 -3.05
C GLU A 20 18.80 -1.99 -3.05
N LEU A 21 18.05 -2.10 -1.95
CA LEU A 21 16.77 -1.43 -1.80
C LEU A 21 16.95 0.08 -1.58
N GLU A 22 17.92 0.46 -0.76
CA GLU A 22 18.26 1.88 -0.56
C GLU A 22 18.73 2.53 -1.86
N ASP A 23 19.61 1.87 -2.61
CA ASP A 23 20.06 2.34 -3.92
C ASP A 23 18.90 2.45 -4.92
N PHE A 24 17.93 1.54 -4.84
CA PHE A 24 16.74 1.58 -5.71
C PHE A 24 15.82 2.75 -5.37
N LEU A 25 15.61 3.04 -4.09
CA LEU A 25 14.85 4.19 -3.58
C LEU A 25 15.57 5.52 -3.82
N GLY A 26 16.91 5.53 -3.77
CA GLY A 26 17.73 6.74 -4.01
C GLY A 26 17.77 7.24 -5.46
N ARG A 27 17.06 6.58 -6.39
CA ARG A 27 16.99 6.99 -7.78
C ARG A 27 16.24 8.30 -7.96
N LYS A 28 16.57 9.04 -9.02
CA LYS A 28 15.94 10.35 -9.34
C LYS A 28 14.40 10.28 -9.37
N GLN A 29 13.83 9.16 -9.80
CA GLN A 29 12.40 8.92 -9.83
C GLN A 29 12.05 7.85 -8.80
N LEU A 30 11.28 8.23 -7.79
CA LEU A 30 10.83 7.31 -6.74
C LEU A 30 9.96 6.18 -7.33
N PRO A 31 10.21 4.93 -6.94
CA PRO A 31 9.42 3.81 -7.40
C PRO A 31 8.05 3.73 -6.72
N LEU A 32 7.06 3.17 -7.42
CA LEU A 32 5.79 2.76 -6.82
C LEU A 32 5.98 1.49 -5.98
N CYS A 33 5.15 1.30 -4.94
CA CYS A 33 5.11 0.05 -4.19
C CYS A 33 3.90 -0.79 -4.62
N PHE A 34 4.11 -2.11 -4.81
CA PHE A 34 3.07 -3.10 -5.09
C PHE A 34 3.09 -4.16 -3.99
N GLY A 35 1.98 -4.30 -3.25
CA GLY A 35 1.90 -5.27 -2.16
C GLY A 35 0.51 -5.88 -2.02
N PHE A 36 0.42 -7.20 -2.10
CA PHE A 36 -0.85 -7.92 -2.03
C PHE A 36 -0.96 -8.78 -0.76
N GLY A 37 -0.04 -8.58 0.19
CA GLY A 37 -0.07 -9.21 1.50
C GLY A 37 0.01 -10.74 1.43
N SER A 38 -0.86 -11.40 2.22
CA SER A 38 -0.96 -12.86 2.26
C SER A 38 -1.90 -13.45 1.20
N MET A 39 -2.24 -12.67 0.17
CA MET A 39 -3.10 -13.14 -0.91
C MET A 39 -2.41 -14.24 -1.71
N THR A 40 -2.96 -15.44 -1.67
CA THR A 40 -2.54 -16.55 -2.54
C THR A 40 -3.31 -16.49 -3.86
N MET A 41 -2.60 -16.55 -4.96
CA MET A 41 -3.15 -16.44 -6.32
C MET A 41 -2.86 -17.71 -7.10
N THR A 42 -3.81 -18.13 -7.93
CA THR A 42 -3.61 -19.29 -8.80
C THR A 42 -2.53 -19.03 -9.86
N ASN A 43 -2.42 -17.80 -10.35
CA ASN A 43 -1.48 -17.42 -11.40
C ASN A 43 -0.83 -16.05 -11.10
N PRO A 44 0.13 -15.96 -10.17
CA PRO A 44 0.80 -14.71 -9.82
C PRO A 44 1.62 -14.12 -10.99
N GLU A 45 1.97 -14.94 -11.98
CA GLU A 45 2.71 -14.54 -13.17
C GLU A 45 1.94 -13.53 -14.02
N TYR A 46 0.61 -13.67 -14.15
CA TYR A 46 -0.21 -12.71 -14.89
C TYR A 46 -0.20 -11.34 -14.22
N LEU A 47 -0.37 -11.30 -12.89
CA LEU A 47 -0.32 -10.03 -12.16
C LEU A 47 1.08 -9.40 -12.25
N THR A 48 2.12 -10.20 -12.12
CA THR A 48 3.51 -9.77 -12.32
C THR A 48 3.71 -9.17 -13.71
N HIS A 49 3.23 -9.84 -14.75
CA HIS A 49 3.30 -9.36 -16.13
C HIS A 49 2.56 -8.01 -16.27
N TYR A 50 1.33 -7.89 -15.76
CA TYR A 50 0.56 -6.64 -15.86
C TYR A 50 1.23 -5.48 -15.13
N ILE A 51 1.83 -5.73 -13.95
CA ILE A 51 2.60 -4.72 -13.21
C ILE A 51 3.79 -4.25 -14.04
N VAL A 52 4.61 -5.17 -14.54
CA VAL A 52 5.81 -4.84 -15.33
C VAL A 52 5.44 -4.04 -16.57
N GLU A 53 4.43 -4.47 -17.32
CA GLU A 53 4.00 -3.77 -18.54
C GLU A 53 3.36 -2.39 -18.22
N ALA A 54 2.60 -2.25 -17.11
CA ALA A 54 2.10 -0.97 -16.68
C ALA A 54 3.24 0.00 -16.31
N LEU A 55 4.26 -0.48 -15.59
CA LEU A 55 5.45 0.29 -15.26
C LEU A 55 6.24 0.72 -16.50
N LYS A 56 6.36 -0.13 -17.52
CA LYS A 56 6.96 0.23 -18.80
C LYS A 56 6.18 1.34 -19.50
N LYS A 57 4.85 1.21 -19.59
CA LYS A 57 3.96 2.19 -20.23
C LYS A 57 4.04 3.56 -19.56
N THR A 58 4.04 3.60 -18.24
CA THR A 58 4.10 4.83 -17.44
C THR A 58 5.53 5.34 -17.22
N ARG A 59 6.54 4.60 -17.67
CA ARG A 59 7.97 4.88 -17.45
C ARG A 59 8.36 4.97 -15.97
N GLN A 60 7.64 4.26 -15.11
CA GLN A 60 7.88 4.24 -13.66
C GLN A 60 8.78 3.07 -13.24
N GLY A 61 9.39 3.19 -12.07
CA GLY A 61 9.97 2.09 -11.32
C GLY A 61 8.97 1.49 -10.35
N GLY A 62 9.21 0.25 -9.89
CA GLY A 62 8.34 -0.39 -8.91
C GLY A 62 9.09 -1.30 -7.95
N ILE A 63 8.66 -1.30 -6.69
CA ILE A 63 9.05 -2.29 -5.68
C ILE A 63 7.87 -3.24 -5.54
N ILE A 64 8.11 -4.54 -5.72
CA ILE A 64 7.11 -5.58 -5.52
C ILE A 64 7.41 -6.31 -4.22
N LEU A 65 6.47 -6.21 -3.27
CA LEU A 65 6.45 -7.05 -2.07
C LEU A 65 5.81 -8.39 -2.46
N SER A 66 6.62 -9.43 -2.64
CA SER A 66 6.14 -10.72 -3.13
C SER A 66 5.20 -11.43 -2.15
N GLY A 67 5.38 -11.18 -0.85
CA GLY A 67 4.52 -11.72 0.20
C GLY A 67 4.40 -13.25 0.13
N TRP A 68 3.19 -13.75 0.34
CA TRP A 68 2.86 -15.18 0.24
C TRP A 68 2.36 -15.58 -1.17
N GLY A 69 2.05 -14.61 -2.00
CA GLY A 69 1.48 -14.83 -3.34
C GLY A 69 2.51 -14.95 -4.45
N ASP A 70 3.80 -14.88 -4.14
CA ASP A 70 4.92 -14.98 -5.10
C ASP A 70 4.82 -14.01 -6.29
N VAL A 71 4.13 -12.87 -6.12
CA VAL A 71 4.10 -11.81 -7.14
C VAL A 71 5.50 -11.26 -7.34
N GLY A 72 5.92 -11.13 -8.58
CA GLY A 72 7.28 -10.71 -8.92
C GLY A 72 8.25 -11.87 -9.19
N ARG A 73 7.88 -13.13 -8.88
CA ARG A 73 8.76 -14.30 -9.10
C ARG A 73 9.28 -14.43 -10.52
N THR A 74 8.49 -14.02 -11.51
CA THR A 74 8.82 -14.13 -12.94
C THR A 74 9.42 -12.86 -13.52
N VAL A 75 9.80 -11.87 -12.69
CA VAL A 75 10.54 -10.69 -13.17
C VAL A 75 11.89 -11.14 -13.74
N ASN A 76 12.10 -10.82 -15.01
CA ASN A 76 13.33 -11.21 -15.69
C ASN A 76 14.44 -10.17 -15.53
N VAL A 77 15.68 -10.55 -15.90
CA VAL A 77 16.86 -9.68 -15.80
C VAL A 77 16.71 -8.36 -16.56
N LYS A 78 15.98 -8.35 -17.71
CA LYS A 78 15.76 -7.12 -18.50
C LYS A 78 14.88 -6.10 -17.76
N ASP A 79 14.00 -6.58 -16.91
CA ASP A 79 13.07 -5.75 -16.14
C ASP A 79 13.64 -5.35 -14.76
N SER A 80 14.74 -6.00 -14.31
CA SER A 80 15.37 -5.75 -13.00
C SER A 80 15.88 -4.31 -12.81
N LEU A 81 16.19 -3.61 -13.89
CA LEU A 81 16.54 -2.18 -13.80
C LEU A 81 15.36 -1.28 -13.39
N ARG A 82 14.12 -1.76 -13.60
CA ARG A 82 12.89 -1.00 -13.32
C ARG A 82 12.11 -1.56 -12.15
N VAL A 83 12.29 -2.83 -11.83
CA VAL A 83 11.52 -3.54 -10.81
C VAL A 83 12.45 -4.16 -9.78
N PHE A 84 12.24 -3.83 -8.52
CA PHE A 84 12.90 -4.46 -7.38
C PHE A 84 11.90 -5.39 -6.70
N VAL A 85 12.27 -6.66 -6.50
CA VAL A 85 11.41 -7.64 -5.82
C VAL A 85 12.01 -7.99 -4.48
N ILE A 86 11.23 -7.85 -3.43
CA ILE A 86 11.61 -8.22 -2.06
C ILE A 86 10.44 -8.94 -1.39
N LYS A 87 10.74 -9.84 -0.47
CA LYS A 87 9.70 -10.65 0.17
C LYS A 87 8.76 -9.79 1.03
N GLU A 88 9.33 -9.02 1.92
CA GLU A 88 8.60 -8.18 2.88
C GLU A 88 9.47 -6.99 3.32
N VAL A 89 8.82 -5.89 3.63
CA VAL A 89 9.42 -4.68 4.21
C VAL A 89 8.38 -4.09 5.16
N PRO A 90 8.75 -3.56 6.32
CA PRO A 90 7.84 -2.86 7.20
C PRO A 90 7.12 -1.72 6.45
N HIS A 91 5.80 -1.71 6.51
CA HIS A 91 4.98 -0.73 5.79
C HIS A 91 5.22 0.70 6.29
N ASP A 92 5.42 0.86 7.59
CA ASP A 92 5.70 2.14 8.23
C ASP A 92 7.08 2.72 7.84
N TRP A 93 8.01 1.87 7.38
CA TRP A 93 9.27 2.30 6.79
C TRP A 93 9.15 2.61 5.29
N LEU A 94 8.51 1.75 4.50
CA LEU A 94 8.51 1.86 3.04
C LEU A 94 7.47 2.85 2.50
N PHE A 95 6.24 2.83 3.00
CA PHE A 95 5.15 3.57 2.38
C PHE A 95 5.34 5.09 2.38
N PRO A 96 5.97 5.72 3.41
CA PRO A 96 6.29 7.15 3.35
C PRO A 96 7.32 7.54 2.29
N GLN A 97 8.07 6.57 1.75
CA GLN A 97 9.18 6.80 0.81
C GLN A 97 8.78 6.60 -0.65
N VAL A 98 7.53 6.23 -0.93
CA VAL A 98 7.03 5.97 -2.29
C VAL A 98 5.90 6.94 -2.65
N PRO A 99 5.76 7.32 -3.93
CA PRO A 99 4.74 8.28 -4.35
C PRO A 99 3.32 7.69 -4.33
N ALA A 100 3.18 6.37 -4.45
CA ALA A 100 1.89 5.69 -4.32
C ALA A 100 2.08 4.19 -4.06
N VAL A 101 1.05 3.56 -3.45
CA VAL A 101 0.99 2.13 -3.15
C VAL A 101 -0.15 1.48 -3.92
N VAL A 102 0.15 0.40 -4.65
CA VAL A 102 -0.87 -0.47 -5.26
C VAL A 102 -1.06 -1.68 -4.37
N HIS A 103 -2.28 -1.88 -3.84
CA HIS A 103 -2.52 -2.94 -2.85
C HIS A 103 -3.91 -3.58 -2.98
N HIS A 104 -4.10 -4.71 -2.30
CA HIS A 104 -5.35 -5.48 -2.37
C HIS A 104 -6.53 -4.89 -1.59
N GLY A 105 -6.33 -3.88 -0.74
CA GLY A 105 -7.40 -3.30 0.07
C GLY A 105 -7.69 -4.01 1.38
N GLY A 106 -6.80 -4.87 1.88
CA GLY A 106 -6.94 -5.43 3.23
C GLY A 106 -6.87 -4.35 4.30
N ALA A 107 -7.61 -4.52 5.40
CA ALA A 107 -7.77 -3.50 6.45
C ALA A 107 -6.44 -2.98 7.00
N SER A 108 -5.50 -3.86 7.35
CA SER A 108 -4.19 -3.46 7.92
C SER A 108 -3.30 -2.74 6.91
N THR A 109 -3.25 -3.20 5.65
CA THR A 109 -2.50 -2.51 4.59
C THR A 109 -3.12 -1.14 4.28
N THR A 110 -4.46 -1.06 4.24
CA THR A 110 -5.19 0.20 4.08
C THR A 110 -4.85 1.18 5.20
N ALA A 111 -4.88 0.72 6.46
CA ALA A 111 -4.51 1.54 7.61
C ALA A 111 -3.06 2.06 7.50
N ALA A 112 -2.11 1.20 7.12
CA ALA A 112 -0.72 1.57 6.97
C ALA A 112 -0.50 2.61 5.85
N VAL A 113 -1.16 2.45 4.70
CA VAL A 113 -1.12 3.42 3.59
C VAL A 113 -1.69 4.77 4.02
N LEU A 114 -2.84 4.77 4.70
CA LEU A 114 -3.46 5.99 5.21
C LEU A 114 -2.56 6.68 6.24
N ARG A 115 -1.98 5.93 7.20
CA ARG A 115 -1.05 6.46 8.21
C ARG A 115 0.19 7.09 7.58
N ALA A 116 0.71 6.48 6.51
CA ALA A 116 1.85 7.00 5.76
C ALA A 116 1.54 8.34 5.07
N GLY A 117 0.27 8.65 4.84
CA GLY A 117 -0.15 9.82 4.07
C GLY A 117 0.11 9.66 2.57
N THR A 118 0.19 8.42 2.10
CA THR A 118 0.52 8.07 0.72
C THR A 118 -0.77 7.71 -0.03
N PRO A 119 -1.05 8.24 -1.22
CA PRO A 119 -2.19 7.83 -2.01
C PRO A 119 -2.02 6.40 -2.54
N SER A 120 -3.12 5.74 -2.88
CA SER A 120 -3.05 4.35 -3.30
C SER A 120 -3.96 4.00 -4.46
N VAL A 121 -3.65 2.88 -5.12
CA VAL A 121 -4.52 2.20 -6.08
C VAL A 121 -4.97 0.87 -5.47
N THR A 122 -6.28 0.65 -5.37
CA THR A 122 -6.80 -0.57 -4.76
C THR A 122 -7.23 -1.60 -5.81
N VAL A 123 -6.72 -2.82 -5.65
CA VAL A 123 -7.02 -3.99 -6.49
C VAL A 123 -7.64 -5.09 -5.62
N PRO A 124 -8.94 -5.01 -5.28
CA PRO A 124 -9.57 -5.96 -4.39
C PRO A 124 -9.81 -7.33 -5.05
N PHE A 125 -9.62 -8.39 -4.27
CA PHE A 125 -9.85 -9.79 -4.64
C PHE A 125 -11.19 -10.29 -4.12
N PHE A 126 -11.43 -10.18 -2.80
CA PHE A 126 -12.63 -10.67 -2.14
C PHE A 126 -12.84 -10.06 -0.73
N ALA A 127 -13.81 -10.55 0.00
CA ALA A 127 -14.16 -10.22 1.38
C ALA A 127 -14.47 -8.72 1.58
N ASP A 128 -13.82 -8.07 2.53
CA ASP A 128 -13.99 -6.66 2.87
C ASP A 128 -13.16 -5.69 1.99
N GLN A 129 -12.27 -6.22 1.16
CA GLN A 129 -11.35 -5.43 0.34
C GLN A 129 -12.05 -4.42 -0.60
N PRO A 130 -13.16 -4.77 -1.30
CA PRO A 130 -13.90 -3.81 -2.09
C PRO A 130 -14.46 -2.64 -1.26
N ILE A 131 -14.91 -2.91 -0.03
CA ILE A 131 -15.46 -1.89 0.88
C ILE A 131 -14.38 -0.87 1.23
N TRP A 132 -13.16 -1.35 1.54
CA TRP A 132 -12.02 -0.47 1.80
C TRP A 132 -11.63 0.34 0.57
N GLY A 133 -11.58 -0.30 -0.61
CA GLY A 133 -11.28 0.39 -1.87
C GLY A 133 -12.27 1.50 -2.18
N GLU A 134 -13.58 1.24 -2.05
CA GLU A 134 -14.62 2.27 -2.22
C GLU A 134 -14.48 3.41 -1.22
N LYS A 135 -14.13 3.10 0.05
CA LYS A 135 -13.92 4.10 1.08
C LYS A 135 -12.75 5.01 0.75
N LEU A 136 -11.62 4.46 0.28
CA LEU A 136 -10.46 5.23 -0.15
C LEU A 136 -10.80 6.16 -1.34
N THR A 137 -11.56 5.65 -2.30
CA THR A 137 -12.04 6.46 -3.45
C THR A 137 -12.95 7.60 -2.98
N ARG A 138 -13.90 7.35 -2.07
CA ARG A 138 -14.79 8.37 -1.51
C ARG A 138 -14.04 9.43 -0.69
N LEU A 139 -12.97 9.05 0.00
CA LEU A 139 -12.09 9.98 0.72
C LEU A 139 -11.23 10.82 -0.24
N GLY A 140 -11.15 10.43 -1.51
CA GLY A 140 -10.35 11.11 -2.54
C GLY A 140 -8.85 10.90 -2.36
N VAL A 141 -8.44 9.76 -1.78
CA VAL A 141 -7.04 9.34 -1.58
C VAL A 141 -6.65 8.15 -2.47
N SER A 142 -7.55 7.75 -3.35
CA SER A 142 -7.39 6.68 -4.32
C SER A 142 -8.24 6.96 -5.56
N PRO A 143 -7.79 6.62 -6.79
CA PRO A 143 -8.67 6.56 -7.94
C PRO A 143 -9.72 5.47 -7.76
N GLN A 144 -10.58 5.29 -8.76
CA GLN A 144 -11.53 4.18 -8.73
C GLN A 144 -10.80 2.84 -8.61
N LEU A 145 -11.27 1.98 -7.70
CA LEU A 145 -10.71 0.64 -7.50
C LEU A 145 -10.79 -0.21 -8.79
N ILE A 146 -9.83 -1.11 -8.96
CA ILE A 146 -9.78 -2.05 -10.08
C ILE A 146 -10.08 -3.45 -9.55
N PRO A 147 -11.27 -4.03 -9.74
CA PRO A 147 -11.52 -5.42 -9.37
C PRO A 147 -10.47 -6.35 -9.96
N TYR A 148 -9.98 -7.33 -9.21
CA TYR A 148 -8.91 -8.22 -9.66
C TYR A 148 -9.17 -8.85 -11.04
N GLN A 149 -10.42 -9.22 -11.33
CA GLN A 149 -10.82 -9.80 -12.61
C GLN A 149 -10.73 -8.82 -13.80
N LYS A 150 -10.60 -7.51 -13.52
CA LYS A 150 -10.46 -6.45 -14.53
C LYS A 150 -9.05 -5.88 -14.61
N VAL A 151 -8.10 -6.47 -13.86
CA VAL A 151 -6.70 -6.04 -13.88
C VAL A 151 -6.09 -6.38 -15.24
N SER A 152 -5.41 -5.40 -15.79
CA SER A 152 -4.61 -5.50 -17.01
C SER A 152 -3.52 -4.43 -16.97
N GLU A 153 -2.55 -4.54 -17.88
CA GLU A 153 -1.53 -3.51 -18.02
C GLU A 153 -2.11 -2.11 -18.36
N LYS A 154 -3.27 -2.07 -19.02
CA LYS A 154 -3.96 -0.81 -19.38
C LYS A 154 -4.65 -0.19 -18.17
N THR A 155 -5.40 -0.99 -17.41
CA THR A 155 -6.13 -0.49 -16.23
C THR A 155 -5.18 -0.07 -15.13
N LEU A 156 -4.08 -0.81 -14.91
CA LEU A 156 -3.05 -0.43 -13.96
C LEU A 156 -2.30 0.83 -14.40
N ALA A 157 -1.90 0.94 -15.67
CA ALA A 157 -1.21 2.13 -16.18
C ALA A 157 -2.08 3.38 -16.02
N ALA A 158 -3.35 3.32 -16.40
CA ALA A 158 -4.28 4.43 -16.24
C ALA A 158 -4.44 4.87 -14.79
N ALA A 159 -4.56 3.90 -13.85
CA ALA A 159 -4.67 4.23 -12.43
C ALA A 159 -3.36 4.81 -11.85
N ILE A 160 -2.21 4.33 -12.32
CA ILE A 160 -0.88 4.87 -11.96
C ILE A 160 -0.75 6.32 -12.43
N GLU A 161 -1.14 6.63 -13.66
CA GLU A 161 -1.11 8.00 -14.19
C GLU A 161 -1.99 8.93 -13.37
N VAL A 162 -3.20 8.49 -13.01
CA VAL A 162 -4.12 9.28 -12.17
C VAL A 162 -3.53 9.52 -10.79
N VAL A 163 -3.09 8.46 -10.09
CA VAL A 163 -2.59 8.59 -8.72
C VAL A 163 -1.31 9.43 -8.63
N LEU A 164 -0.47 9.42 -9.66
CA LEU A 164 0.75 10.23 -9.69
C LEU A 164 0.51 11.69 -10.11
N GLY A 165 -0.51 11.95 -10.91
CA GLY A 165 -0.81 13.28 -11.45
C GLY A 165 -1.81 14.10 -10.63
N ASP A 166 -2.49 13.51 -9.66
CA ASP A 166 -3.53 14.20 -8.87
C ASP A 166 -2.95 14.79 -7.57
N GLU A 167 -2.48 16.04 -7.63
CA GLU A 167 -1.94 16.75 -6.46
C GLU A 167 -2.97 16.91 -5.33
N VAL A 168 -4.27 17.01 -5.65
CA VAL A 168 -5.34 17.11 -4.65
C VAL A 168 -5.46 15.80 -3.88
N MET A 169 -5.32 14.67 -4.57
CA MET A 169 -5.32 13.34 -3.96
C MET A 169 -4.12 13.18 -3.00
N HIS A 170 -2.93 13.60 -3.41
CA HIS A 170 -1.73 13.59 -2.56
C HIS A 170 -1.93 14.43 -1.30
N LYS A 171 -2.43 15.66 -1.45
CA LYS A 171 -2.70 16.54 -0.31
C LYS A 171 -3.70 15.94 0.67
N LYS A 172 -4.81 15.38 0.16
CA LYS A 172 -5.80 14.71 1.01
C LYS A 172 -5.23 13.50 1.74
N ALA A 173 -4.37 12.71 1.07
CA ALA A 173 -3.71 11.58 1.70
C ALA A 173 -2.80 12.03 2.86
N GLN A 174 -2.01 13.08 2.66
CA GLN A 174 -1.16 13.68 3.69
C GLN A 174 -1.97 14.18 4.89
N GLU A 175 -3.02 15.00 4.65
CA GLU A 175 -3.90 15.53 5.70
C GLU A 175 -4.59 14.42 6.51
N LEU A 176 -5.00 13.33 5.84
CA LEU A 176 -5.60 12.19 6.51
C LEU A 176 -4.56 11.40 7.31
N GLY A 177 -3.35 11.24 6.76
CA GLY A 177 -2.23 10.60 7.45
C GLY A 177 -1.84 11.32 8.74
N GLU A 178 -1.83 12.66 8.74
CA GLU A 178 -1.59 13.45 9.94
C GLU A 178 -2.62 13.19 11.03
N LYS A 179 -3.91 13.13 10.67
CA LYS A 179 -4.99 12.81 11.61
C LYS A 179 -4.84 11.42 12.21
N ILE A 180 -4.51 10.43 11.38
CA ILE A 180 -4.35 9.03 11.84
C ILE A 180 -3.12 8.90 12.75
N ARG A 181 -2.02 9.59 12.45
CA ARG A 181 -0.82 9.60 13.32
C ARG A 181 -1.06 10.29 14.67
N ALA A 182 -2.02 11.21 14.74
CA ALA A 182 -2.41 11.86 15.98
C ALA A 182 -3.32 11.00 16.86
N GLU A 183 -3.86 9.89 16.35
CA GLU A 183 -4.68 8.94 17.11
C GLU A 183 -3.79 7.89 17.80
N ASP A 184 -4.07 7.63 19.08
CA ASP A 184 -3.53 6.47 19.80
C ASP A 184 -4.64 5.44 20.04
N GLY A 185 -4.87 4.62 19.01
CA GLY A 185 -5.95 3.62 19.05
C GLY A 185 -5.77 2.56 20.13
N VAL A 186 -4.54 2.25 20.50
CA VAL A 186 -4.23 1.27 21.55
C VAL A 186 -4.53 1.88 22.93
N ALA A 187 -4.02 3.08 23.21
CA ALA A 187 -4.31 3.77 24.46
C ALA A 187 -5.82 4.00 24.65
N ASN A 188 -6.51 4.44 23.60
CA ASN A 188 -7.97 4.60 23.61
C ASN A 188 -8.69 3.28 23.94
N ALA A 189 -8.24 2.16 23.38
CA ALA A 189 -8.82 0.85 23.65
C ALA A 189 -8.58 0.41 25.10
N VAL A 190 -7.37 0.61 25.62
CA VAL A 190 -7.01 0.33 27.03
C VAL A 190 -7.85 1.16 27.97
N GLU A 191 -8.03 2.46 27.69
CA GLU A 191 -8.87 3.34 28.50
C GLU A 191 -10.32 2.85 28.55
N VAL A 192 -10.92 2.56 27.40
CA VAL A 192 -12.29 2.02 27.32
C VAL A 192 -12.41 0.71 28.09
N PHE A 193 -11.42 -0.18 28.00
CA PHE A 193 -11.40 -1.45 28.71
C PHE A 193 -11.33 -1.23 30.23
N HIS A 194 -10.43 -0.37 30.72
CA HIS A 194 -10.31 -0.06 32.15
C HIS A 194 -11.58 0.57 32.69
N ARG A 195 -12.19 1.51 31.97
CA ARG A 195 -13.47 2.12 32.34
C ARG A 195 -14.60 1.09 32.44
N HIS A 196 -14.64 0.13 31.52
CA HIS A 196 -15.64 -0.95 31.54
C HIS A 196 -15.45 -1.90 32.73
N LEU A 197 -14.22 -2.10 33.20
CA LEU A 197 -13.93 -2.87 34.41
C LEU A 197 -14.03 -2.10 35.69
N GLY A 198 -14.35 -0.78 35.69
CA GLY A 198 -14.40 0.06 36.85
C GLY A 198 -13.03 0.33 37.50
N LEU A 199 -11.95 0.24 36.69
CA LEU A 199 -10.58 0.50 37.15
C LEU A 199 -10.21 1.99 37.08
N ILE A 200 -10.95 2.76 36.29
CA ILE A 200 -10.85 4.23 36.16
C ILE A 200 -12.26 4.80 36.01
N ASP A 201 -12.45 6.08 36.38
CA ASP A 201 -13.71 6.83 36.29
C ASP A 201 -14.04 7.24 34.83
#